data_1560ee84d76ab3e9ecd8749985762454
#
_entry.id   1560ee84d76ab3e9ecd8749985762454
#
_cell.length_a   1.000
_cell.length_b   1.000
_cell.length_c   1.000
_cell.angle_alpha   90.00
_cell.angle_beta   90.00
_cell.angle_gamma   90.00
#
_symmetry.space_group_name_H-M   'P 1'
#
loop_
_entity.id
_entity.type
_entity.pdbx_description
1 polymer ?
#
loop_
_entity_poly.entity_id
_entity_poly.type
_entity_poly.pdbx_seq_one_letter_code
_entity_poly.pdbx_strand_id
1 'polypeptide(L)'
;MSSEDLEAQEDEFLALSSIYIEDKFRKSESFQGGEARIYLDLPEDFKVFVNRNPADGHQKSGNEHVIHFLPPLVLTFELPPDYPSNSPPAFTLSGKWLSPIQLTALCKCLGNVWEEHRGSAILFTWIQFLKDEALTYLNVTSPFELKCGFQGGMDRADPATPEGEFCLKGAADVEEDAAEPVDERARQDAESLSLLWEVLEFDEIQQKRSFNKKVYTCTRCFSNKLGSDCMYFLNCKHVYCKGCMKEYFEIQIKDGRVHGLTCPEPKCSSEAIPNQVRGLVEKGLFERHEHLLLQATLDLMGDVVNCPRAFCQRPVVEDQESRLGVCGSCTYAFCTVCRHTYHSISSCKITTEKLLQIQKEYRCADTNGRMLMERKYGKRILQMAMEEMQSEAWLEQNSKCCPGCGTHIE
;
A
#
# COMPACT_ATOMS: atom_id res chain seq x y z
N MET A 1 -6.45 -12.10 -54.03
CA MET A 1 -7.37 -12.08 -52.90
C MET A 1 -8.53 -12.98 -53.24
N SER A 2 -8.66 -14.12 -52.60
CA SER A 2 -9.83 -15.01 -52.77
C SER A 2 -11.05 -14.35 -52.10
N SER A 3 -12.24 -14.43 -52.71
CA SER A 3 -13.48 -13.95 -52.09
C SER A 3 -13.77 -14.71 -50.81
N GLU A 4 -13.36 -15.98 -50.79
CA GLU A 4 -13.55 -16.90 -49.63
C GLU A 4 -12.67 -16.48 -48.43
N ASP A 5 -11.43 -16.02 -48.67
CA ASP A 5 -10.55 -15.57 -47.59
C ASP A 5 -11.07 -14.28 -46.92
N LEU A 6 -11.60 -13.35 -47.72
CA LEU A 6 -12.19 -12.13 -47.19
C LEU A 6 -13.42 -12.42 -46.32
N GLU A 7 -14.30 -13.30 -46.79
CA GLU A 7 -15.49 -13.72 -46.07
C GLU A 7 -15.09 -14.40 -44.74
N ALA A 8 -14.09 -15.29 -44.79
CA ALA A 8 -13.56 -15.94 -43.58
C ALA A 8 -12.98 -14.94 -42.55
N GLN A 9 -12.25 -13.91 -43.02
CA GLN A 9 -11.72 -12.86 -42.16
C GLN A 9 -12.84 -12.02 -41.49
N GLU A 10 -13.86 -11.66 -42.27
CA GLU A 10 -15.00 -10.89 -41.75
C GLU A 10 -15.81 -11.70 -40.72
N ASP A 11 -16.04 -12.98 -40.98
CA ASP A 11 -16.72 -13.90 -40.09
C ASP A 11 -15.94 -14.09 -38.79
N GLU A 12 -14.60 -14.21 -38.86
CA GLU A 12 -13.76 -14.31 -37.66
C GLU A 12 -13.82 -13.02 -36.82
N PHE A 13 -13.74 -11.85 -37.44
CA PHE A 13 -13.90 -10.56 -36.72
C PHE A 13 -15.27 -10.44 -36.09
N LEU A 14 -16.34 -10.84 -36.77
CA LEU A 14 -17.68 -10.80 -36.25
C LEU A 14 -17.84 -11.74 -35.05
N ALA A 15 -17.31 -12.95 -35.16
CA ALA A 15 -17.29 -13.92 -34.05
C ALA A 15 -16.53 -13.38 -32.84
N LEU A 16 -15.32 -12.87 -33.03
CA LEU A 16 -14.51 -12.31 -31.93
C LEU A 16 -15.18 -11.10 -31.29
N SER A 17 -15.77 -10.21 -32.09
CA SER A 17 -16.50 -9.04 -31.56
C SER A 17 -17.76 -9.42 -30.79
N SER A 18 -18.38 -10.56 -31.10
CA SER A 18 -19.54 -11.07 -30.36
C SER A 18 -19.16 -11.75 -29.04
N ILE A 19 -17.96 -12.36 -28.97
CA ILE A 19 -17.46 -13.09 -27.79
C ILE A 19 -16.81 -12.14 -26.79
N TYR A 20 -16.01 -11.18 -27.30
CA TYR A 20 -15.22 -10.27 -26.47
C TYR A 20 -15.79 -8.86 -26.49
N ILE A 21 -15.83 -8.23 -25.32
CA ILE A 21 -16.19 -6.81 -25.19
C ILE A 21 -15.09 -5.93 -25.80
N GLU A 22 -15.43 -4.71 -26.18
CA GLU A 22 -14.56 -3.72 -26.84
C GLU A 22 -13.27 -3.43 -26.07
N ASP A 23 -13.28 -3.53 -24.74
CA ASP A 23 -12.08 -3.41 -23.91
C ASP A 23 -11.09 -4.56 -24.07
N LYS A 24 -11.54 -5.73 -24.51
CA LYS A 24 -10.72 -6.94 -24.68
C LYS A 24 -10.32 -7.20 -26.14
N PHE A 25 -11.16 -6.81 -27.08
CA PHE A 25 -10.92 -6.99 -28.50
C PHE A 25 -11.35 -5.77 -29.28
N ARG A 26 -10.46 -5.22 -30.10
CA ARG A 26 -10.73 -4.04 -30.92
C ARG A 26 -10.25 -4.29 -32.34
N LYS A 27 -11.16 -4.22 -33.31
CA LYS A 27 -10.83 -4.22 -34.73
C LYS A 27 -10.26 -2.86 -35.13
N SER A 28 -9.24 -2.81 -35.98
CA SER A 28 -8.73 -1.57 -36.55
C SER A 28 -9.69 -1.03 -37.60
N GLU A 29 -9.84 0.30 -37.64
CA GLU A 29 -10.63 0.99 -38.69
C GLU A 29 -9.82 1.24 -39.97
N SER A 30 -8.48 1.20 -39.86
CA SER A 30 -7.58 1.61 -40.94
C SER A 30 -6.99 0.45 -41.75
N PHE A 31 -6.99 -0.75 -41.23
CA PHE A 31 -6.44 -1.96 -41.89
C PHE A 31 -7.14 -3.23 -41.42
N GLN A 32 -6.97 -4.34 -42.16
CA GLN A 32 -7.52 -5.65 -41.78
C GLN A 32 -6.71 -6.26 -40.61
N GLY A 33 -6.98 -5.83 -39.43
CA GLY A 33 -6.28 -6.24 -38.21
C GLY A 33 -6.94 -5.72 -36.97
N GLY A 34 -6.27 -5.87 -35.81
CA GLY A 34 -6.80 -5.45 -34.55
C GLY A 34 -5.86 -5.71 -33.37
N GLU A 35 -6.40 -5.48 -32.19
CA GLU A 35 -5.73 -5.67 -30.90
C GLU A 35 -6.60 -6.53 -30.00
N ALA A 36 -6.00 -7.57 -29.41
CA ALA A 36 -6.62 -8.36 -28.35
C ALA A 36 -5.85 -8.21 -27.04
N ARG A 37 -6.56 -7.84 -25.97
CA ARG A 37 -6.04 -7.75 -24.59
C ARG A 37 -6.44 -8.97 -23.81
N ILE A 38 -5.46 -9.80 -23.47
CA ILE A 38 -5.68 -11.12 -22.88
C ILE A 38 -5.37 -11.05 -21.39
N TYR A 39 -6.40 -11.20 -20.57
CA TYR A 39 -6.30 -11.22 -19.11
C TYR A 39 -6.20 -12.67 -18.66
N LEU A 40 -5.16 -12.97 -17.90
CA LEU A 40 -4.87 -14.31 -17.40
C LEU A 40 -5.61 -14.54 -16.08
N ASP A 41 -6.09 -15.75 -15.91
CA ASP A 41 -6.70 -16.18 -14.64
C ASP A 41 -5.59 -16.71 -13.72
N LEU A 42 -5.32 -16.01 -12.62
CA LEU A 42 -4.28 -16.38 -11.67
C LEU A 42 -4.82 -17.39 -10.64
N PRO A 43 -3.97 -18.31 -10.13
CA PRO A 43 -4.27 -19.13 -8.97
C PRO A 43 -4.54 -18.26 -7.73
N GLU A 44 -5.28 -18.82 -6.77
CA GLU A 44 -5.47 -18.18 -5.47
C GLU A 44 -4.12 -17.93 -4.78
N ASP A 45 -4.00 -16.78 -4.10
CA ASP A 45 -2.78 -16.35 -3.39
C ASP A 45 -1.50 -16.30 -4.26
N PHE A 46 -1.65 -15.93 -5.54
CA PHE A 46 -0.50 -15.75 -6.43
C PHE A 46 0.39 -14.61 -5.95
N LYS A 47 1.68 -14.89 -5.78
CA LYS A 47 2.66 -13.94 -5.24
C LYS A 47 3.66 -13.50 -6.28
N VAL A 48 4.01 -12.23 -6.24
CA VAL A 48 5.08 -11.63 -7.04
C VAL A 48 6.12 -10.96 -6.16
N PHE A 49 7.37 -10.93 -6.62
CA PHE A 49 8.47 -10.21 -5.96
C PHE A 49 9.47 -9.70 -6.98
N VAL A 50 10.30 -8.73 -6.56
CA VAL A 50 11.44 -8.23 -7.34
C VAL A 50 12.72 -8.50 -6.56
N ASN A 51 13.69 -9.13 -7.19
CA ASN A 51 15.01 -9.32 -6.60
C ASN A 51 15.86 -8.06 -6.82
N ARG A 52 16.29 -7.42 -5.75
CA ARG A 52 17.08 -6.18 -5.79
C ARG A 52 18.58 -6.40 -5.94
N ASN A 53 19.09 -7.60 -5.64
CA ASN A 53 20.52 -7.94 -5.70
C ASN A 53 20.73 -9.25 -6.43
N PRO A 54 21.02 -9.24 -7.75
CA PRO A 54 21.32 -10.46 -8.49
C PRO A 54 22.65 -11.14 -8.09
N ALA A 55 23.53 -10.46 -7.32
CA ALA A 55 24.84 -10.97 -6.92
C ALA A 55 24.84 -11.87 -5.67
N ASP A 56 23.80 -11.83 -4.84
CA ASP A 56 23.70 -12.66 -3.63
C ASP A 56 22.77 -13.86 -3.87
N GLY A 57 23.35 -14.95 -4.34
CA GLY A 57 22.64 -16.18 -4.76
C GLY A 57 21.89 -16.94 -3.67
N HIS A 58 21.70 -16.43 -2.45
CA HIS A 58 21.11 -17.20 -1.33
C HIS A 58 20.19 -16.45 -0.34
N GLN A 59 19.78 -15.20 -0.59
CA GLN A 59 18.74 -14.61 0.25
C GLN A 59 17.62 -14.05 -0.61
N LYS A 60 16.42 -14.67 -0.53
CA LYS A 60 15.15 -14.14 -1.02
C LYS A 60 14.80 -12.90 -0.17
N SER A 61 15.43 -11.77 -0.48
CA SER A 61 15.24 -10.50 0.25
C SER A 61 14.29 -9.55 -0.48
N GLY A 62 13.30 -10.07 -1.18
CA GLY A 62 12.22 -9.28 -1.77
C GLY A 62 10.94 -9.44 -0.97
N ASN A 63 10.24 -8.34 -0.67
CA ASN A 63 8.89 -8.42 -0.14
C ASN A 63 7.99 -9.13 -1.16
N GLU A 64 7.38 -10.24 -0.77
CA GLU A 64 6.38 -10.92 -1.58
C GLU A 64 5.05 -10.17 -1.49
N HIS A 65 4.42 -9.92 -2.64
CA HIS A 65 3.13 -9.26 -2.74
C HIS A 65 2.12 -10.21 -3.35
N VAL A 66 0.99 -10.42 -2.67
CA VAL A 66 -0.14 -11.21 -3.20
C VAL A 66 -0.90 -10.35 -4.18
N ILE A 67 -1.12 -10.87 -5.39
CA ILE A 67 -1.90 -10.21 -6.44
C ILE A 67 -2.98 -11.15 -6.99
N HIS A 68 -4.04 -10.58 -7.55
CA HIS A 68 -5.16 -11.30 -8.14
C HIS A 68 -5.26 -11.07 -9.65
N PHE A 69 -4.59 -10.03 -10.16
CA PHE A 69 -4.60 -9.65 -11.58
C PHE A 69 -3.21 -9.25 -12.03
N LEU A 70 -2.82 -9.72 -13.21
CA LEU A 70 -1.65 -9.25 -13.94
C LEU A 70 -2.08 -8.32 -15.08
N PRO A 71 -1.23 -7.36 -15.48
CA PRO A 71 -1.44 -6.61 -16.71
C PRO A 71 -1.65 -7.56 -17.90
N PRO A 72 -2.57 -7.26 -18.84
CA PRO A 72 -2.91 -8.14 -19.93
C PRO A 72 -1.72 -8.33 -20.89
N LEU A 73 -1.65 -9.49 -21.52
CA LEU A 73 -0.88 -9.66 -22.73
C LEU A 73 -1.63 -8.96 -23.86
N VAL A 74 -0.89 -8.23 -24.69
CA VAL A 74 -1.47 -7.53 -25.86
C VAL A 74 -0.98 -8.19 -27.14
N LEU A 75 -1.93 -8.76 -27.86
CA LEU A 75 -1.71 -9.34 -29.17
C LEU A 75 -2.22 -8.35 -30.24
N THR A 76 -1.32 -7.71 -30.96
CA THR A 76 -1.66 -6.89 -32.11
C THR A 76 -1.42 -7.70 -33.37
N PHE A 77 -2.36 -7.71 -34.30
CA PHE A 77 -2.28 -8.55 -35.49
C PHE A 77 -2.82 -7.84 -36.72
N GLU A 78 -2.35 -8.30 -37.88
CA GLU A 78 -2.77 -7.89 -39.22
C GLU A 78 -2.99 -9.13 -40.06
N LEU A 79 -4.11 -9.18 -40.80
CA LEU A 79 -4.47 -10.32 -41.62
C LEU A 79 -4.01 -10.08 -43.06
N PRO A 80 -3.10 -10.93 -43.58
CA PRO A 80 -2.71 -10.89 -44.98
C PRO A 80 -3.90 -11.19 -45.93
N PRO A 81 -3.84 -10.74 -47.18
CA PRO A 81 -4.92 -10.96 -48.16
C PRO A 81 -5.24 -12.43 -48.48
N ASP A 82 -4.32 -13.34 -48.21
CA ASP A 82 -4.41 -14.78 -48.44
C ASP A 82 -4.54 -15.61 -47.15
N TYR A 83 -4.83 -14.92 -46.03
CA TYR A 83 -5.25 -15.55 -44.79
C TYR A 83 -6.75 -15.88 -44.86
N PRO A 84 -7.23 -17.05 -44.37
CA PRO A 84 -6.47 -18.10 -43.68
C PRO A 84 -5.85 -19.17 -44.59
N SER A 85 -6.08 -19.12 -45.89
CA SER A 85 -5.73 -20.24 -46.79
C SER A 85 -4.23 -20.54 -46.88
N ASN A 86 -3.38 -19.49 -46.99
CA ASN A 86 -1.96 -19.68 -47.28
C ASN A 86 -1.03 -19.04 -46.24
N SER A 87 -1.36 -17.88 -45.73
CA SER A 87 -0.46 -17.10 -44.85
C SER A 87 -1.02 -16.96 -43.42
N PRO A 88 -0.12 -17.00 -42.40
CA PRO A 88 -0.52 -16.69 -41.02
C PRO A 88 -0.84 -15.21 -40.84
N PRO A 89 -1.56 -14.84 -39.77
CA PRO A 89 -1.61 -13.45 -39.35
C PRO A 89 -0.21 -12.93 -39.03
N ALA A 90 0.12 -11.72 -39.50
CA ALA A 90 1.28 -11.00 -39.01
C ALA A 90 0.91 -10.49 -37.60
N PHE A 91 1.74 -10.72 -36.59
CA PHE A 91 1.41 -10.33 -35.24
C PHE A 91 2.62 -9.85 -34.42
N THR A 92 2.34 -9.10 -33.38
CA THR A 92 3.26 -8.78 -32.30
C THR A 92 2.60 -9.10 -30.98
N LEU A 93 3.37 -9.66 -30.04
CA LEU A 93 2.93 -9.98 -28.70
C LEU A 93 3.72 -9.13 -27.70
N SER A 94 3.02 -8.36 -26.88
CA SER A 94 3.64 -7.59 -25.81
C SER A 94 3.11 -7.96 -24.44
N GLY A 95 4.00 -7.85 -23.44
CA GLY A 95 3.66 -8.13 -22.05
C GLY A 95 4.71 -7.51 -21.12
N LYS A 96 4.26 -6.63 -20.21
CA LYS A 96 5.16 -5.87 -19.34
C LYS A 96 5.91 -6.72 -18.31
N TRP A 97 5.30 -7.79 -17.84
CA TRP A 97 5.78 -8.63 -16.74
C TRP A 97 6.51 -9.91 -17.20
N LEU A 98 6.52 -10.18 -18.53
CA LEU A 98 7.26 -11.28 -19.13
C LEU A 98 8.62 -10.80 -19.64
N SER A 99 9.64 -11.68 -19.53
CA SER A 99 10.93 -11.45 -20.14
C SER A 99 10.86 -11.61 -21.68
N PRO A 100 11.79 -11.01 -22.44
CA PRO A 100 11.86 -11.19 -23.90
C PRO A 100 11.95 -12.65 -24.31
N ILE A 101 12.64 -13.49 -23.54
CA ILE A 101 12.77 -14.93 -23.78
C ILE A 101 11.40 -15.62 -23.64
N GLN A 102 10.64 -15.29 -22.61
CA GLN A 102 9.30 -15.84 -22.40
C GLN A 102 8.32 -15.41 -23.49
N LEU A 103 8.36 -14.13 -23.89
CA LEU A 103 7.55 -13.63 -25.01
C LEU A 103 7.93 -14.34 -26.33
N THR A 104 9.24 -14.54 -26.60
CA THR A 104 9.74 -15.28 -27.76
C THR A 104 9.21 -16.72 -27.77
N ALA A 105 9.21 -17.40 -26.61
CA ALA A 105 8.67 -18.75 -26.50
C ALA A 105 7.17 -18.80 -26.85
N LEU A 106 6.38 -17.83 -26.37
CA LEU A 106 4.96 -17.71 -26.73
C LEU A 106 4.78 -17.44 -28.23
N CYS A 107 5.57 -16.54 -28.85
CA CYS A 107 5.51 -16.27 -30.28
C CYS A 107 5.81 -17.50 -31.12
N LYS A 108 6.83 -18.31 -30.75
CA LYS A 108 7.14 -19.57 -31.40
C LYS A 108 5.97 -20.56 -31.27
N CYS A 109 5.36 -20.66 -30.09
CA CYS A 109 4.21 -21.53 -29.85
C CYS A 109 3.01 -21.12 -30.72
N LEU A 110 2.66 -19.84 -30.79
CA LEU A 110 1.58 -19.35 -31.67
C LEU A 110 1.86 -19.70 -33.14
N GLY A 111 3.11 -19.60 -33.58
CA GLY A 111 3.52 -20.05 -34.92
C GLY A 111 3.29 -21.54 -35.14
N ASN A 112 3.63 -22.40 -34.18
CA ASN A 112 3.38 -23.84 -34.26
C ASN A 112 1.89 -24.17 -34.30
N VAL A 113 1.08 -23.50 -33.48
CA VAL A 113 -0.39 -23.64 -33.47
C VAL A 113 -0.97 -23.28 -34.84
N TRP A 114 -0.43 -22.27 -35.53
CA TRP A 114 -0.82 -21.95 -36.90
C TRP A 114 -0.47 -23.09 -37.85
N GLU A 115 0.75 -23.65 -37.78
CA GLU A 115 1.18 -24.75 -38.69
C GLU A 115 0.26 -25.99 -38.54
N GLU A 116 -0.25 -26.27 -37.33
CA GLU A 116 -1.16 -27.38 -37.09
C GLU A 116 -2.58 -27.12 -37.64
N HIS A 117 -2.98 -25.86 -37.80
CA HIS A 117 -4.33 -25.44 -38.17
C HIS A 117 -4.38 -24.67 -39.49
N ARG A 118 -3.41 -24.85 -40.34
CA ARG A 118 -3.36 -24.16 -41.64
C ARG A 118 -4.68 -24.26 -42.43
N GLY A 119 -5.09 -23.14 -43.01
CA GLY A 119 -6.33 -23.04 -43.76
C GLY A 119 -7.57 -22.78 -42.93
N SER A 120 -7.41 -22.56 -41.63
CA SER A 120 -8.52 -22.24 -40.72
C SER A 120 -8.29 -20.94 -39.99
N ALA A 121 -9.36 -20.25 -39.60
CA ALA A 121 -9.31 -19.06 -38.71
C ALA A 121 -8.66 -19.43 -37.40
N ILE A 122 -7.64 -18.66 -36.95
CA ILE A 122 -6.77 -19.04 -35.83
C ILE A 122 -6.77 -18.09 -34.65
N LEU A 123 -7.25 -16.86 -34.82
CA LEU A 123 -7.15 -15.82 -33.76
C LEU A 123 -7.84 -16.23 -32.47
N PHE A 124 -9.01 -16.87 -32.54
CA PHE A 124 -9.71 -17.36 -31.37
C PHE A 124 -8.86 -18.39 -30.61
N THR A 125 -8.25 -19.34 -31.33
CA THR A 125 -7.39 -20.38 -30.75
C THR A 125 -6.15 -19.76 -30.09
N TRP A 126 -5.53 -18.77 -30.71
CA TRP A 126 -4.39 -18.04 -30.14
C TRP A 126 -4.77 -17.29 -28.86
N ILE A 127 -5.90 -16.57 -28.87
CA ILE A 127 -6.39 -15.85 -27.67
C ILE A 127 -6.69 -16.83 -26.55
N GLN A 128 -7.32 -17.97 -26.87
CA GLN A 128 -7.67 -18.98 -25.88
C GLN A 128 -6.42 -19.63 -25.28
N PHE A 129 -5.45 -20.04 -26.13
CA PHE A 129 -4.16 -20.56 -25.67
C PHE A 129 -3.44 -19.57 -24.74
N LEU A 130 -3.33 -18.31 -25.16
CA LEU A 130 -2.68 -17.29 -24.34
C LEU A 130 -3.39 -17.06 -23.02
N LYS A 131 -4.72 -17.19 -22.98
CA LYS A 131 -5.51 -17.01 -21.78
C LYS A 131 -5.37 -18.18 -20.80
N ASP A 132 -5.49 -19.39 -21.29
CA ASP A 132 -5.68 -20.58 -20.42
C ASP A 132 -4.36 -21.34 -20.20
N GLU A 133 -3.44 -21.34 -21.17
CA GLU A 133 -2.27 -22.19 -21.15
C GLU A 133 -0.94 -21.46 -20.98
N ALA A 134 -0.86 -20.13 -21.24
CA ALA A 134 0.40 -19.40 -21.25
C ALA A 134 1.19 -19.52 -19.94
N LEU A 135 0.54 -19.44 -18.78
CA LEU A 135 1.22 -19.57 -17.48
C LEU A 135 1.85 -20.96 -17.29
N THR A 136 1.10 -22.00 -17.66
CA THR A 136 1.56 -23.40 -17.57
C THR A 136 2.68 -23.67 -18.56
N TYR A 137 2.54 -23.20 -19.81
CA TYR A 137 3.55 -23.33 -20.86
C TYR A 137 4.89 -22.67 -20.48
N LEU A 138 4.82 -21.50 -19.84
CA LEU A 138 6.01 -20.76 -19.38
C LEU A 138 6.52 -21.24 -18.00
N ASN A 139 5.91 -22.26 -17.41
CA ASN A 139 6.21 -22.71 -16.03
C ASN A 139 6.21 -21.57 -15.01
N VAL A 140 5.28 -20.61 -15.16
CA VAL A 140 5.12 -19.51 -14.21
C VAL A 140 4.43 -20.03 -12.96
N THR A 141 5.16 -20.06 -11.85
CA THR A 141 4.67 -20.53 -10.53
C THR A 141 4.76 -19.42 -9.50
N SER A 142 3.94 -19.52 -8.44
CA SER A 142 3.98 -18.64 -7.30
C SER A 142 5.02 -19.12 -6.27
N PRO A 143 5.91 -18.26 -5.74
CA PRO A 143 6.07 -16.83 -6.04
C PRO A 143 6.83 -16.59 -7.35
N PHE A 144 6.35 -15.62 -8.13
CA PHE A 144 6.91 -15.26 -9.44
C PHE A 144 7.85 -14.05 -9.35
N GLU A 145 9.06 -14.18 -9.89
CA GLU A 145 10.04 -13.09 -9.95
C GLU A 145 9.77 -12.19 -11.15
N LEU A 146 9.48 -10.92 -10.88
CA LEU A 146 9.40 -9.89 -11.90
C LEU A 146 10.81 -9.42 -12.25
N LYS A 147 11.29 -9.78 -13.45
CA LYS A 147 12.61 -9.39 -13.94
C LYS A 147 12.54 -7.99 -14.53
N CYS A 148 13.09 -7.00 -13.81
CA CYS A 148 13.38 -5.69 -14.38
C CYS A 148 14.54 -5.87 -15.36
N GLY A 149 14.33 -5.55 -16.65
CA GLY A 149 15.38 -5.61 -17.66
C GLY A 149 16.46 -4.56 -17.38
N PHE A 150 17.47 -4.92 -16.61
CA PHE A 150 18.73 -4.21 -16.62
C PHE A 150 19.44 -4.60 -17.92
N GLN A 151 19.31 -3.80 -18.95
CA GLN A 151 20.30 -3.83 -20.03
C GLN A 151 21.61 -3.31 -19.46
N GLY A 152 22.63 -4.18 -19.53
CA GLY A 152 23.99 -3.94 -19.07
C GLY A 152 24.52 -2.57 -19.43
N GLY A 153 25.24 -2.00 -18.48
CA GLY A 153 25.83 -0.69 -18.56
C GLY A 153 26.61 -0.46 -19.83
N MET A 154 26.30 0.64 -20.43
CA MET A 154 27.17 1.32 -21.36
C MET A 154 28.42 1.72 -20.59
N ASP A 155 29.53 1.01 -20.87
CA ASP A 155 30.87 1.36 -20.40
C ASP A 155 31.14 2.83 -20.71
N ARG A 156 31.13 3.66 -19.68
CA ARG A 156 31.83 4.95 -19.73
C ARG A 156 33.31 4.61 -19.62
N ALA A 157 33.98 4.56 -20.75
CA ALA A 157 35.41 4.59 -20.84
C ALA A 157 35.88 5.94 -20.26
N ASP A 158 36.46 5.94 -19.05
CA ASP A 158 37.39 6.99 -18.62
C ASP A 158 38.76 6.67 -19.19
N PRO A 159 39.42 7.63 -19.82
CA PRO A 159 40.77 7.45 -20.34
C PRO A 159 41.82 7.74 -19.27
N ALA A 160 42.81 6.88 -19.22
CA ALA A 160 44.12 7.04 -18.63
C ALA A 160 44.39 6.60 -17.18
N THR A 161 45.02 5.44 -17.04
CA THR A 161 46.45 5.36 -16.65
C THR A 161 46.95 3.93 -16.80
N PRO A 162 48.23 3.73 -17.17
CA PRO A 162 48.79 2.44 -17.57
C PRO A 162 49.58 1.73 -16.44
N GLU A 163 49.84 0.44 -16.71
CA GLU A 163 50.91 -0.41 -16.16
C GLU A 163 50.64 -1.28 -14.92
N GLY A 164 50.82 -2.58 -15.14
CA GLY A 164 51.09 -3.54 -14.06
C GLY A 164 50.64 -4.99 -14.31
N GLU A 165 51.35 -5.68 -15.19
CA GLU A 165 51.77 -7.12 -15.18
C GLU A 165 50.95 -8.21 -14.44
N PHE A 166 50.58 -9.22 -15.24
CA PHE A 166 50.80 -10.67 -15.06
C PHE A 166 50.25 -11.41 -13.84
N CYS A 167 49.29 -12.29 -14.05
CA CYS A 167 49.45 -13.72 -13.78
C CYS A 167 48.35 -14.59 -14.38
N LEU A 168 48.76 -15.56 -15.17
CA LEU A 168 47.96 -16.69 -15.69
C LEU A 168 47.63 -17.67 -14.58
N LYS A 169 46.42 -18.23 -14.56
CA LYS A 169 46.11 -19.67 -14.62
C LYS A 169 44.64 -19.98 -14.29
N GLY A 170 44.05 -20.85 -15.08
CA GLY A 170 42.96 -21.74 -14.68
C GLY A 170 41.77 -21.70 -15.63
N ALA A 171 41.88 -22.46 -16.74
CA ALA A 171 40.76 -22.84 -17.58
C ALA A 171 39.78 -23.73 -16.79
N ALA A 172 38.51 -23.40 -16.83
CA ALA A 172 37.42 -24.37 -16.72
C ALA A 172 36.32 -23.87 -17.67
N ASP A 173 36.09 -24.67 -18.69
CA ASP A 173 35.09 -24.53 -19.74
C ASP A 173 33.71 -24.40 -19.08
N VAL A 174 33.08 -23.22 -19.16
CA VAL A 174 31.65 -23.04 -19.04
C VAL A 174 31.17 -22.76 -20.45
N GLU A 175 30.49 -23.76 -21.03
CA GLU A 175 29.80 -23.64 -22.32
C GLU A 175 28.92 -22.38 -22.26
N GLU A 176 29.27 -21.38 -23.07
CA GLU A 176 28.38 -20.28 -23.40
C GLU A 176 27.18 -20.89 -24.15
N ASP A 177 26.08 -21.11 -23.43
CA ASP A 177 24.80 -21.34 -24.06
C ASP A 177 24.51 -20.15 -24.97
N ALA A 178 24.57 -20.41 -26.26
CA ALA A 178 24.29 -19.46 -27.34
C ALA A 178 22.87 -18.89 -27.06
N ALA A 179 22.80 -17.63 -26.64
CA ALA A 179 21.55 -16.93 -26.44
C ALA A 179 20.74 -17.00 -27.73
N GLU A 180 19.65 -17.77 -27.72
CA GLU A 180 18.74 -17.82 -28.88
C GLU A 180 18.30 -16.40 -29.22
N PRO A 181 18.29 -16.04 -30.53
CA PRO A 181 17.91 -14.69 -30.94
C PRO A 181 16.47 -14.39 -30.49
N VAL A 182 16.28 -13.23 -29.90
CA VAL A 182 14.95 -12.73 -29.49
C VAL A 182 14.10 -12.57 -30.76
N ASP A 183 12.89 -13.12 -30.75
CA ASP A 183 11.94 -13.01 -31.84
C ASP A 183 11.49 -11.54 -31.99
N GLU A 184 11.57 -10.98 -33.21
CA GLU A 184 11.20 -9.59 -33.50
C GLU A 184 9.71 -9.29 -33.20
N ARG A 185 8.87 -10.32 -33.09
CA ARG A 185 7.45 -10.25 -32.73
C ARG A 185 7.24 -10.07 -31.21
N ALA A 186 8.26 -10.40 -30.42
CA ALA A 186 8.21 -10.24 -28.96
C ALA A 186 8.60 -8.80 -28.58
N ARG A 187 7.65 -8.02 -28.08
CA ARG A 187 7.88 -6.65 -27.62
C ARG A 187 7.73 -6.57 -26.11
N GLN A 188 8.78 -6.18 -25.44
CA GLN A 188 8.70 -5.80 -24.04
C GLN A 188 8.57 -4.28 -23.97
N ASP A 189 7.41 -3.79 -23.52
CA ASP A 189 7.18 -2.37 -23.23
C ASP A 189 7.87 -2.01 -21.90
N ALA A 190 9.19 -2.07 -21.85
CA ALA A 190 9.94 -1.92 -20.63
C ALA A 190 10.84 -0.70 -20.63
N GLU A 191 10.34 0.37 -20.09
CA GLU A 191 11.12 1.33 -19.34
C GLU A 191 10.54 1.36 -17.94
N SER A 192 10.98 0.51 -16.99
CA SER A 192 10.59 0.85 -15.64
C SER A 192 11.43 0.21 -14.55
N LEU A 193 12.12 1.07 -13.84
CA LEU A 193 12.45 0.95 -12.43
C LEU A 193 11.20 0.72 -11.54
N SER A 194 10.00 0.64 -12.09
CA SER A 194 8.72 0.59 -11.39
C SER A 194 7.78 -0.54 -11.81
N LEU A 195 8.27 -1.58 -12.49
CA LEU A 195 7.41 -2.69 -12.94
C LEU A 195 6.55 -3.29 -11.81
N LEU A 196 7.14 -3.49 -10.63
CA LEU A 196 6.38 -3.96 -9.47
C LEU A 196 5.25 -2.99 -9.10
N TRP A 197 5.53 -1.68 -9.12
CA TRP A 197 4.53 -0.66 -8.83
C TRP A 197 3.38 -0.71 -9.86
N GLU A 198 3.70 -0.79 -11.15
CA GLU A 198 2.70 -0.88 -12.21
C GLU A 198 1.81 -2.13 -12.07
N VAL A 199 2.42 -3.27 -11.71
CA VAL A 199 1.67 -4.52 -11.48
C VAL A 199 0.75 -4.39 -10.27
N LEU A 200 1.23 -3.82 -9.16
CA LEU A 200 0.42 -3.62 -7.95
C LEU A 200 -0.70 -2.59 -8.16
N GLU A 201 -0.42 -1.50 -8.86
CA GLU A 201 -1.43 -0.48 -9.21
C GLU A 201 -2.52 -1.06 -10.12
N PHE A 202 -2.10 -1.86 -11.11
CA PHE A 202 -3.03 -2.54 -12.00
C PHE A 202 -3.93 -3.51 -11.22
N ASP A 203 -3.35 -4.31 -10.33
CA ASP A 203 -4.08 -5.25 -9.47
C ASP A 203 -5.11 -4.51 -8.59
N GLU A 204 -4.73 -3.42 -7.94
CA GLU A 204 -5.63 -2.61 -7.12
C GLU A 204 -6.80 -2.06 -7.94
N ILE A 205 -6.52 -1.52 -9.14
CA ILE A 205 -7.55 -1.00 -10.05
C ILE A 205 -8.52 -2.11 -10.47
N GLN A 206 -8.03 -3.29 -10.82
CA GLN A 206 -8.86 -4.41 -11.25
C GLN A 206 -9.68 -5.00 -10.09
N GLN A 207 -9.09 -5.13 -8.90
CA GLN A 207 -9.81 -5.53 -7.69
C GLN A 207 -10.97 -4.56 -7.41
N LYS A 208 -10.71 -3.25 -7.49
CA LYS A 208 -11.74 -2.21 -7.31
C LYS A 208 -12.83 -2.27 -8.38
N ARG A 209 -12.47 -2.52 -9.64
CA ARG A 209 -13.44 -2.71 -10.73
C ARG A 209 -14.31 -3.97 -10.50
N SER A 210 -13.69 -5.07 -10.10
CA SER A 210 -14.38 -6.31 -9.77
C SER A 210 -15.31 -6.14 -8.57
N PHE A 211 -14.85 -5.47 -7.52
CA PHE A 211 -15.65 -5.13 -6.35
C PHE A 211 -16.88 -4.30 -6.74
N ASN A 212 -16.70 -3.24 -7.53
CA ASN A 212 -17.78 -2.33 -7.92
C ASN A 212 -18.90 -3.00 -8.74
N LYS A 213 -18.58 -4.08 -9.47
CA LYS A 213 -19.56 -4.84 -10.30
C LYS A 213 -20.33 -5.88 -9.52
N LYS A 214 -19.86 -6.31 -8.34
CA LYS A 214 -20.53 -7.32 -7.51
C LYS A 214 -21.62 -6.69 -6.65
N VAL A 215 -22.65 -7.50 -6.34
CA VAL A 215 -23.72 -7.12 -5.41
C VAL A 215 -23.37 -7.64 -4.02
N TYR A 216 -23.49 -6.78 -3.01
CA TYR A 216 -23.22 -7.09 -1.61
C TYR A 216 -24.46 -6.78 -0.75
N THR A 217 -24.68 -7.59 0.27
CA THR A 217 -25.70 -7.34 1.28
C THR A 217 -25.08 -6.57 2.44
N CYS A 218 -25.57 -5.37 2.69
CA CYS A 218 -25.13 -4.59 3.84
C CYS A 218 -25.72 -5.17 5.13
N THR A 219 -24.88 -5.62 6.06
CA THR A 219 -25.32 -6.23 7.33
C THR A 219 -25.99 -5.26 8.29
N ARG A 220 -25.89 -3.94 8.04
CA ARG A 220 -26.52 -2.91 8.88
C ARG A 220 -27.96 -2.57 8.45
N CYS A 221 -28.23 -2.44 7.15
CA CYS A 221 -29.56 -2.13 6.61
C CYS A 221 -30.21 -3.31 5.88
N PHE A 222 -29.52 -4.45 5.76
CA PHE A 222 -29.95 -5.67 5.09
C PHE A 222 -30.38 -5.48 3.63
N SER A 223 -29.92 -4.41 2.99
CA SER A 223 -30.20 -4.13 1.58
C SER A 223 -29.09 -4.63 0.69
N ASN A 224 -29.46 -5.17 -0.47
CA ASN A 224 -28.50 -5.52 -1.52
C ASN A 224 -28.12 -4.26 -2.29
N LYS A 225 -26.82 -4.00 -2.42
CA LYS A 225 -26.25 -2.85 -3.09
C LYS A 225 -25.11 -3.27 -4.01
N LEU A 226 -24.92 -2.53 -5.11
CA LEU A 226 -23.72 -2.68 -5.92
C LEU A 226 -22.48 -2.30 -5.11
N GLY A 227 -21.36 -2.92 -5.39
CA GLY A 227 -20.09 -2.57 -4.77
C GLY A 227 -19.70 -1.12 -4.96
N SER A 228 -20.13 -0.48 -6.07
CA SER A 228 -19.98 0.97 -6.29
C SER A 228 -20.60 1.83 -5.18
N ASP A 229 -21.69 1.33 -4.55
CA ASP A 229 -22.41 1.99 -3.46
C ASP A 229 -21.99 1.45 -2.09
N CYS A 230 -20.97 0.60 -2.04
CA CYS A 230 -20.43 -0.02 -0.86
C CYS A 230 -19.00 0.44 -0.57
N MET A 231 -18.56 0.20 0.64
CA MET A 231 -17.17 0.26 1.07
C MET A 231 -16.82 -1.01 1.84
N TYR A 232 -15.55 -1.34 1.90
CA TYR A 232 -15.03 -2.43 2.73
C TYR A 232 -13.83 -1.97 3.55
N PHE A 233 -13.67 -2.55 4.72
CA PHE A 233 -12.48 -2.32 5.54
C PHE A 233 -11.32 -3.15 5.02
N LEU A 234 -10.16 -2.54 4.82
CA LEU A 234 -9.01 -3.19 4.15
C LEU A 234 -8.54 -4.45 4.87
N ASN A 235 -8.48 -4.43 6.20
CA ASN A 235 -7.92 -5.53 6.98
C ASN A 235 -8.89 -6.70 7.16
N CYS A 236 -10.18 -6.43 7.40
CA CYS A 236 -11.18 -7.47 7.69
C CYS A 236 -12.10 -7.82 6.51
N LYS A 237 -12.06 -7.04 5.44
CA LYS A 237 -12.88 -7.21 4.23
C LYS A 237 -14.41 -7.17 4.46
N HIS A 238 -14.89 -6.79 5.65
CA HIS A 238 -16.33 -6.58 5.89
C HIS A 238 -16.86 -5.45 5.02
N VAL A 239 -18.02 -5.70 4.38
CA VAL A 239 -18.62 -4.79 3.39
C VAL A 239 -19.88 -4.14 3.93
N TYR A 240 -19.99 -2.83 3.77
CA TYR A 240 -21.18 -2.06 4.16
C TYR A 240 -21.53 -1.05 3.07
N CYS A 241 -22.81 -0.66 2.98
CA CYS A 241 -23.18 0.40 2.06
C CYS A 241 -22.66 1.76 2.54
N LYS A 242 -22.30 2.62 1.60
CA LYS A 242 -21.74 3.96 1.86
C LYS A 242 -22.67 4.82 2.73
N GLY A 243 -24.00 4.72 2.53
CA GLY A 243 -24.96 5.48 3.33
C GLY A 243 -24.92 5.11 4.83
N CYS A 244 -24.96 3.81 5.17
CA CYS A 244 -24.84 3.37 6.55
C CYS A 244 -23.51 3.72 7.20
N MET A 245 -22.42 3.68 6.44
CA MET A 245 -21.10 4.02 6.96
C MET A 245 -20.91 5.52 7.12
N LYS A 246 -21.49 6.33 6.24
CA LYS A 246 -21.53 7.79 6.39
C LYS A 246 -22.17 8.18 7.73
N GLU A 247 -23.39 7.71 7.97
CA GLU A 247 -24.10 7.99 9.24
C GLU A 247 -23.31 7.51 10.47
N TYR A 248 -22.73 6.31 10.37
CA TYR A 248 -21.92 5.75 11.46
C TYR A 248 -20.70 6.62 11.76
N PHE A 249 -19.93 7.00 10.76
CA PHE A 249 -18.74 7.84 10.94
C PHE A 249 -19.11 9.24 11.43
N GLU A 250 -20.18 9.83 10.90
CA GLU A 250 -20.64 11.16 11.36
C GLU A 250 -20.99 11.17 12.86
N ILE A 251 -21.68 10.13 13.35
CA ILE A 251 -22.01 10.00 14.77
C ILE A 251 -20.72 9.86 15.60
N GLN A 252 -19.82 8.97 15.21
CA GLN A 252 -18.58 8.75 15.98
C GLN A 252 -17.71 10.00 16.04
N ILE A 253 -17.60 10.76 14.93
CA ILE A 253 -16.84 12.01 14.87
C ILE A 253 -17.50 13.09 15.72
N LYS A 254 -18.84 13.22 15.70
CA LYS A 254 -19.60 14.17 16.52
C LYS A 254 -19.44 13.87 18.00
N ASP A 255 -19.44 12.61 18.39
CA ASP A 255 -19.24 12.14 19.77
C ASP A 255 -17.78 12.28 20.25
N GLY A 256 -16.86 12.67 19.36
CA GLY A 256 -15.43 12.82 19.68
C GLY A 256 -14.71 11.49 19.88
N ARG A 257 -15.29 10.38 19.46
CA ARG A 257 -14.63 9.06 19.47
C ARG A 257 -13.70 8.95 18.27
N VAL A 258 -12.44 9.23 18.48
CA VAL A 258 -11.46 9.39 17.41
C VAL A 258 -10.51 8.21 17.27
N HIS A 259 -10.31 7.47 18.38
CA HIS A 259 -9.50 6.26 18.33
C HIS A 259 -10.24 5.18 17.55
N GLY A 260 -9.87 5.12 16.27
CA GLY A 260 -10.30 4.15 15.32
C GLY A 260 -11.79 4.26 14.97
N LEU A 261 -12.08 4.83 13.81
CA LEU A 261 -13.36 4.56 13.16
C LEU A 261 -13.36 3.08 12.79
N THR A 262 -13.69 2.23 13.77
CA THR A 262 -13.59 0.77 13.67
C THR A 262 -14.74 0.17 12.88
N CYS A 263 -14.51 -1.01 12.37
CA CYS A 263 -15.53 -1.82 11.73
C CYS A 263 -16.70 -2.08 12.73
N PRO A 264 -17.96 -1.88 12.31
CA PRO A 264 -19.11 -2.11 13.18
C PRO A 264 -19.40 -3.58 13.47
N GLU A 265 -18.66 -4.51 12.88
CA GLU A 265 -18.83 -5.94 13.12
C GLU A 265 -18.40 -6.30 14.56
N PRO A 266 -19.20 -7.08 15.30
CA PRO A 266 -18.83 -7.50 16.65
C PRO A 266 -17.48 -8.20 16.69
N LYS A 267 -16.61 -7.80 17.65
CA LYS A 267 -15.26 -8.33 17.87
C LYS A 267 -14.25 -8.00 16.75
N CYS A 268 -14.59 -7.13 15.81
CA CYS A 268 -13.67 -6.67 14.79
C CYS A 268 -13.00 -5.35 15.22
N SER A 269 -11.67 -5.32 15.20
CA SER A 269 -10.86 -4.15 15.53
C SER A 269 -10.28 -3.41 14.32
N SER A 270 -10.71 -3.78 13.11
CA SER A 270 -10.23 -3.17 11.87
C SER A 270 -10.67 -1.72 11.76
N GLU A 271 -9.76 -0.81 11.46
CA GLU A 271 -10.01 0.63 11.36
C GLU A 271 -10.15 1.08 9.91
N ALA A 272 -10.96 2.11 9.69
CA ALA A 272 -11.09 2.78 8.40
C ALA A 272 -9.86 3.66 8.15
N ILE A 273 -9.33 3.64 6.93
CA ILE A 273 -8.25 4.55 6.54
C ILE A 273 -8.80 5.96 6.29
N PRO A 274 -8.00 7.02 6.51
CA PRO A 274 -8.44 8.41 6.35
C PRO A 274 -9.08 8.72 4.99
N ASN A 275 -8.56 8.13 3.90
CA ASN A 275 -9.12 8.33 2.56
C ASN A 275 -10.55 7.77 2.40
N GLN A 276 -10.87 6.67 3.10
CA GLN A 276 -12.23 6.11 3.10
C GLN A 276 -13.19 7.02 3.85
N VAL A 277 -12.75 7.58 4.98
CA VAL A 277 -13.54 8.53 5.77
C VAL A 277 -13.78 9.81 4.98
N ARG A 278 -12.73 10.38 4.37
CA ARG A 278 -12.81 11.58 3.51
C ARG A 278 -13.82 11.43 2.38
N GLY A 279 -13.91 10.24 1.79
CA GLY A 279 -14.83 9.96 0.68
C GLY A 279 -16.31 9.83 1.10
N LEU A 280 -16.61 9.76 2.40
CA LEU A 280 -17.95 9.50 2.92
C LEU A 280 -18.55 10.66 3.71
N VAL A 281 -17.75 11.37 4.50
CA VAL A 281 -18.23 12.43 5.38
C VAL A 281 -18.04 13.81 4.75
N GLU A 282 -18.78 14.82 5.25
CA GLU A 282 -18.62 16.20 4.82
C GLU A 282 -17.25 16.74 5.21
N LYS A 283 -16.73 17.68 4.39
CA LYS A 283 -15.40 18.28 4.55
C LYS A 283 -15.16 18.83 5.97
N GLY A 284 -16.12 19.55 6.53
CA GLY A 284 -15.99 20.12 7.88
C GLY A 284 -15.91 19.06 9.00
N LEU A 285 -16.62 17.93 8.84
CA LEU A 285 -16.53 16.81 9.76
C LEU A 285 -15.21 16.05 9.58
N PHE A 286 -14.70 15.95 8.36
CA PHE A 286 -13.41 15.34 8.11
C PHE A 286 -12.26 16.16 8.72
N GLU A 287 -12.26 17.48 8.56
CA GLU A 287 -11.29 18.38 9.20
C GLU A 287 -11.35 18.28 10.73
N ARG A 288 -12.56 18.16 11.30
CA ARG A 288 -12.72 17.88 12.72
C ARG A 288 -12.10 16.52 13.12
N HIS A 289 -12.32 15.49 12.33
CA HIS A 289 -11.75 14.16 12.56
C HIS A 289 -10.21 14.20 12.53
N GLU A 290 -9.61 14.84 11.52
CA GLU A 290 -8.15 15.01 11.44
C GLU A 290 -7.59 15.76 12.65
N HIS A 291 -8.27 16.83 13.05
CA HIS A 291 -7.87 17.59 14.24
C HIS A 291 -7.92 16.74 15.52
N LEU A 292 -8.98 15.98 15.68
CA LEU A 292 -9.15 15.11 16.84
C LEU A 292 -8.12 13.96 16.84
N LEU A 293 -7.81 13.34 15.69
CA LEU A 293 -6.74 12.34 15.54
C LEU A 293 -5.38 12.91 15.92
N LEU A 294 -5.06 14.09 15.39
CA LEU A 294 -3.82 14.78 15.73
C LEU A 294 -3.74 15.05 17.23
N GLN A 295 -4.82 15.58 17.82
CA GLN A 295 -4.87 15.85 19.28
C GLN A 295 -4.68 14.57 20.08
N ALA A 296 -5.35 13.48 19.72
CA ALA A 296 -5.22 12.20 20.40
C ALA A 296 -3.79 11.62 20.29
N THR A 297 -3.15 11.77 19.13
CA THR A 297 -1.75 11.36 18.92
C THR A 297 -0.80 12.20 19.77
N LEU A 298 -1.00 13.52 19.80
CA LEU A 298 -0.20 14.43 20.63
C LEU A 298 -0.39 14.17 22.12
N ASP A 299 -1.60 13.82 22.56
CA ASP A 299 -1.89 13.47 23.95
C ASP A 299 -1.17 12.18 24.41
N LEU A 300 -0.79 11.30 23.47
CA LEU A 300 0.02 10.10 23.74
C LEU A 300 1.53 10.40 23.85
N MET A 301 1.98 11.52 23.31
CA MET A 301 3.38 11.94 23.38
C MET A 301 3.66 12.55 24.76
N GLY A 302 4.58 11.95 25.52
CA GLY A 302 4.93 12.38 26.87
C GLY A 302 5.68 13.71 26.95
N ASP A 303 6.23 14.15 25.81
CA ASP A 303 7.05 15.36 25.65
C ASP A 303 6.27 16.55 25.03
N VAL A 304 4.97 16.37 24.77
CA VAL A 304 4.12 17.43 24.22
C VAL A 304 3.20 17.99 25.29
N VAL A 305 3.22 19.30 25.46
CA VAL A 305 2.35 20.05 26.37
C VAL A 305 1.60 21.14 25.61
N ASN A 306 0.36 21.44 25.99
CA ASN A 306 -0.39 22.50 25.34
C ASN A 306 -0.03 23.88 25.93
N CYS A 307 0.06 24.88 25.05
CA CYS A 307 0.27 26.27 25.45
C CYS A 307 -0.81 26.70 26.46
N PRO A 308 -0.44 27.25 27.62
CA PRO A 308 -1.39 27.57 28.71
C PRO A 308 -2.28 28.78 28.40
N ARG A 309 -2.01 29.56 27.34
CA ARG A 309 -2.85 30.70 26.94
C ARG A 309 -4.16 30.20 26.32
N ALA A 310 -5.29 30.63 26.92
CA ALA A 310 -6.64 30.18 26.56
C ALA A 310 -7.00 30.40 25.09
N PHE A 311 -6.46 31.44 24.47
CA PHE A 311 -6.71 31.77 23.06
C PHE A 311 -5.80 31.01 22.07
N CYS A 312 -4.74 30.34 22.59
CA CYS A 312 -3.74 29.68 21.73
C CYS A 312 -3.87 28.15 21.81
N GLN A 313 -3.65 27.57 22.97
CA GLN A 313 -3.75 26.12 23.31
C GLN A 313 -3.02 25.17 22.32
N ARG A 314 -2.08 25.68 21.50
CA ARG A 314 -1.35 24.87 20.52
C ARG A 314 -0.34 23.94 21.20
N PRO A 315 -0.10 22.75 20.63
CA PRO A 315 0.89 21.82 21.14
C PRO A 315 2.30 22.43 21.04
N VAL A 316 3.08 22.19 22.07
CA VAL A 316 4.47 22.65 22.23
C VAL A 316 5.30 21.46 22.69
N VAL A 317 6.41 21.21 22.03
CA VAL A 317 7.37 20.19 22.46
C VAL A 317 8.14 20.72 23.68
N GLU A 318 8.19 19.92 24.74
CA GLU A 318 8.90 20.25 25.96
C GLU A 318 10.39 19.99 25.79
N ASP A 319 11.21 20.93 26.20
CA ASP A 319 12.63 20.66 26.44
C ASP A 319 12.78 20.02 27.82
N GLN A 320 13.10 18.73 27.81
CA GLN A 320 13.16 17.91 29.04
C GLN A 320 14.21 18.40 30.06
N GLU A 321 15.30 19.01 29.59
CA GLU A 321 16.38 19.48 30.46
C GLU A 321 16.02 20.80 31.15
N SER A 322 15.47 21.76 30.40
CA SER A 322 15.18 23.10 30.92
C SER A 322 13.77 23.27 31.46
N ARG A 323 12.86 22.33 31.24
CA ARG A 323 11.43 22.43 31.52
C ARG A 323 10.77 23.66 30.90
N LEU A 324 11.34 24.09 29.79
CA LEU A 324 10.90 25.23 28.99
C LEU A 324 10.01 24.79 27.86
N GLY A 325 8.83 25.36 27.74
CA GLY A 325 7.98 25.29 26.56
C GLY A 325 7.93 26.64 25.87
N VAL A 326 8.29 26.68 24.58
CA VAL A 326 8.15 27.89 23.76
C VAL A 326 7.12 27.65 22.69
N CYS A 327 5.99 28.37 22.77
CA CYS A 327 4.93 28.24 21.78
C CYS A 327 5.32 28.87 20.45
N GLY A 328 5.47 28.06 19.37
CA GLY A 328 5.82 28.56 18.03
C GLY A 328 4.77 29.47 17.40
N SER A 329 3.52 29.47 17.91
CA SER A 329 2.44 30.28 17.38
C SER A 329 2.29 31.65 18.05
N CYS A 330 2.35 31.71 19.39
CA CYS A 330 2.16 32.95 20.14
C CYS A 330 3.46 33.41 20.87
N THR A 331 4.58 32.74 20.61
CA THR A 331 5.91 33.05 21.17
C THR A 331 5.98 33.07 22.71
N TYR A 332 4.96 32.54 23.38
CA TYR A 332 4.93 32.51 24.84
C TYR A 332 5.88 31.43 25.36
N ALA A 333 6.83 31.87 26.20
CA ALA A 333 7.73 30.99 26.95
C ALA A 333 7.18 30.71 28.34
N PHE A 334 6.98 29.46 28.66
CA PHE A 334 6.36 29.03 29.93
C PHE A 334 7.08 27.81 30.52
N CYS A 335 6.91 27.67 31.84
CA CYS A 335 7.36 26.45 32.51
C CYS A 335 6.34 25.33 32.28
N THR A 336 6.79 24.19 31.79
CA THR A 336 5.92 23.04 31.44
C THR A 336 5.30 22.40 32.68
N VAL A 337 5.91 22.58 33.84
CA VAL A 337 5.43 22.06 35.13
C VAL A 337 4.31 22.92 35.73
N CYS A 338 4.57 24.23 35.96
CA CYS A 338 3.59 25.10 36.58
C CYS A 338 2.70 25.88 35.64
N ARG A 339 2.98 25.82 34.34
CA ARG A 339 2.26 26.51 33.24
C ARG A 339 2.23 28.04 33.34
N HIS A 340 3.05 28.64 34.19
CA HIS A 340 3.25 30.08 34.28
C HIS A 340 4.44 30.50 33.39
N THR A 341 4.65 31.81 33.26
CA THR A 341 5.82 32.37 32.56
C THR A 341 7.08 31.67 33.03
N TYR A 342 8.00 31.38 32.10
CA TYR A 342 9.23 30.69 32.39
C TYR A 342 10.04 31.38 33.48
N HIS A 343 10.49 30.63 34.46
CA HIS A 343 11.17 31.17 35.66
C HIS A 343 12.56 30.58 35.91
N SER A 344 13.13 29.86 34.94
CA SER A 344 14.49 29.29 34.96
C SER A 344 14.80 28.52 36.26
N ILE A 345 15.79 28.93 37.01
CA ILE A 345 16.32 28.25 38.20
C ILE A 345 15.46 28.43 39.45
N SER A 346 14.51 29.37 39.43
CA SER A 346 13.64 29.58 40.59
C SER A 346 12.73 28.39 40.82
N SER A 347 12.44 28.06 42.08
CA SER A 347 11.53 26.97 42.45
C SER A 347 10.15 27.15 41.83
N CYS A 348 9.59 26.08 41.27
CA CYS A 348 8.24 26.08 40.73
C CYS A 348 7.21 26.43 41.82
N LYS A 349 6.28 27.33 41.54
CA LYS A 349 5.25 27.82 42.49
C LYS A 349 4.11 26.81 42.77
N ILE A 350 4.33 25.54 42.57
CA ILE A 350 3.36 24.52 42.97
C ILE A 350 3.67 24.18 44.43
N THR A 351 2.78 24.58 45.33
CA THR A 351 2.89 24.24 46.74
C THR A 351 2.55 22.76 46.95
N THR A 352 3.19 22.14 47.95
CA THR A 352 2.92 20.77 48.39
C THR A 352 1.43 20.55 48.73
N GLU A 353 0.76 21.53 49.27
CA GLU A 353 -0.69 21.47 49.54
C GLU A 353 -1.54 21.30 48.27
N LYS A 354 -1.14 21.99 47.19
CA LYS A 354 -1.84 21.91 45.90
C LYS A 354 -1.57 20.59 45.19
N LEU A 355 -0.37 20.05 45.32
CA LEU A 355 -0.03 18.70 44.88
C LEU A 355 -0.85 17.63 45.58
N LEU A 356 -0.99 17.71 46.91
CA LEU A 356 -1.82 16.81 47.72
C LEU A 356 -3.31 16.89 47.34
N GLN A 357 -3.80 18.08 47.02
CA GLN A 357 -5.19 18.27 46.57
C GLN A 357 -5.43 17.61 45.22
N ILE A 358 -4.55 17.86 44.23
CA ILE A 358 -4.60 17.26 42.91
C ILE A 358 -4.55 15.73 42.99
N GLN A 359 -3.73 15.21 43.90
CA GLN A 359 -3.59 13.79 44.16
C GLN A 359 -4.88 13.15 44.69
N LYS A 360 -5.53 13.79 45.66
CA LYS A 360 -6.82 13.33 46.20
C LYS A 360 -7.91 13.33 45.11
N GLU A 361 -8.00 14.40 44.33
CA GLU A 361 -8.95 14.52 43.24
C GLU A 361 -8.73 13.44 42.15
N TYR A 362 -7.47 13.18 41.77
CA TYR A 362 -7.13 12.17 40.74
C TYR A 362 -7.44 10.73 41.19
N ARG A 363 -7.28 10.43 42.49
CA ARG A 363 -7.64 9.12 43.05
C ARG A 363 -9.13 8.85 43.03
N CYS A 364 -9.94 9.85 43.29
CA CYS A 364 -11.39 9.75 43.37
C CYS A 364 -12.07 9.88 42.01
N ALA A 365 -11.33 10.30 40.99
CA ALA A 365 -11.86 10.53 39.65
C ALA A 365 -12.07 9.21 38.87
N ASP A 366 -13.16 9.15 38.14
CA ASP A 366 -13.42 8.13 37.14
C ASP A 366 -12.49 8.30 35.92
N THR A 367 -12.57 7.38 34.93
CA THR A 367 -11.73 7.41 33.73
C THR A 367 -11.84 8.73 32.96
N ASN A 368 -13.05 9.31 32.84
CA ASN A 368 -13.26 10.60 32.19
C ASN A 368 -12.71 11.76 33.02
N GLY A 369 -12.89 11.73 34.35
CA GLY A 369 -12.34 12.71 35.27
C GLY A 369 -10.82 12.73 35.24
N ARG A 370 -10.15 11.56 35.17
CA ARG A 370 -8.69 11.46 35.03
C ARG A 370 -8.19 12.08 33.74
N MET A 371 -8.82 11.81 32.59
CA MET A 371 -8.48 12.46 31.32
C MET A 371 -8.65 13.98 31.39
N LEU A 372 -9.69 14.48 32.02
CA LEU A 372 -9.89 15.92 32.22
C LEU A 372 -8.82 16.54 33.13
N MET A 373 -8.40 15.82 34.16
CA MET A 373 -7.31 16.27 35.03
C MET A 373 -5.97 16.24 34.33
N GLU A 374 -5.69 15.22 33.48
CA GLU A 374 -4.50 15.16 32.64
C GLU A 374 -4.43 16.34 31.66
N ARG A 375 -5.56 16.73 31.08
CA ARG A 375 -5.66 17.95 30.25
C ARG A 375 -5.46 19.24 31.04
N LYS A 376 -6.02 19.29 32.23
CA LYS A 376 -6.00 20.51 33.07
C LYS A 376 -4.64 20.75 33.70
N TYR A 377 -4.00 19.73 34.25
CA TYR A 377 -2.77 19.86 35.03
C TYR A 377 -1.53 19.37 34.27
N GLY A 378 -1.69 18.54 33.24
CA GLY A 378 -0.62 17.84 32.51
C GLY A 378 -0.22 16.54 33.18
N LYS A 379 0.10 15.52 32.38
CA LYS A 379 0.49 14.17 32.86
C LYS A 379 1.64 14.21 33.85
N ARG A 380 2.61 15.09 33.63
CA ARG A 380 3.83 15.19 34.45
C ARG A 380 3.58 15.68 35.85
N ILE A 381 2.66 16.67 36.05
CA ILE A 381 2.29 17.13 37.40
C ILE A 381 1.60 16.01 38.15
N LEU A 382 0.73 15.27 37.46
CA LEU A 382 0.03 14.14 38.08
C LEU A 382 1.01 13.01 38.42
N GLN A 383 1.98 12.74 37.52
CA GLN A 383 3.03 11.76 37.76
C GLN A 383 3.92 12.14 38.94
N MET A 384 4.38 13.39 39.03
CA MET A 384 5.14 13.89 40.17
C MET A 384 4.34 13.76 41.49
N ALA A 385 3.04 14.12 41.44
CA ALA A 385 2.19 13.98 42.61
C ALA A 385 2.05 12.52 43.08
N MET A 386 2.03 11.56 42.14
CA MET A 386 1.95 10.13 42.44
C MET A 386 3.29 9.56 42.94
N GLU A 387 4.40 9.98 42.36
CA GLU A 387 5.76 9.57 42.74
C GLU A 387 6.11 10.07 44.17
N GLU A 388 5.76 11.32 44.48
CA GLU A 388 5.99 11.89 45.82
C GLU A 388 5.21 11.11 46.89
N MET A 389 3.99 10.67 46.58
CA MET A 389 3.21 9.82 47.49
C MET A 389 3.83 8.44 47.71
N GLN A 390 4.36 7.82 46.63
CA GLN A 390 5.02 6.51 46.77
C GLN A 390 6.27 6.63 47.62
N SER A 391 6.99 7.73 47.50
CA SER A 391 8.18 8.02 48.31
C SER A 391 7.81 8.25 49.77
N GLU A 392 6.74 9.03 50.06
CA GLU A 392 6.25 9.24 51.42
C GLU A 392 5.75 7.95 52.07
N ALA A 393 4.96 7.15 51.33
CA ALA A 393 4.47 5.86 51.85
C ALA A 393 5.61 4.86 52.10
N TRP A 394 6.64 4.90 51.25
CA TRP A 394 7.84 4.07 51.45
C TRP A 394 8.64 4.51 52.67
N LEU A 395 8.81 5.84 52.88
CA LEU A 395 9.48 6.40 54.04
C LEU A 395 8.72 6.05 55.33
N GLU A 396 7.41 6.16 55.36
CA GLU A 396 6.59 5.78 56.52
C GLU A 396 6.72 4.29 56.87
N GLN A 397 6.84 3.43 55.90
CA GLN A 397 6.96 1.97 56.11
C GLN A 397 8.38 1.50 56.41
N ASN A 398 9.40 2.18 55.90
CA ASN A 398 10.79 1.70 55.94
C ASN A 398 11.75 2.59 56.73
N SER A 399 11.28 3.71 57.32
CA SER A 399 12.13 4.61 58.08
C SER A 399 11.50 5.07 59.39
N LYS A 400 12.30 5.51 60.35
CA LYS A 400 11.85 6.13 61.59
C LYS A 400 12.36 7.57 61.66
N CYS A 401 11.49 8.47 62.12
CA CYS A 401 11.91 9.85 62.33
C CYS A 401 12.86 9.95 63.51
N CYS A 402 13.96 10.65 63.31
CA CYS A 402 14.86 11.00 64.41
C CYS A 402 14.16 11.92 65.40
N PRO A 403 14.09 11.58 66.69
CA PRO A 403 13.39 12.40 67.69
C PRO A 403 14.06 13.75 67.95
N GLY A 404 15.29 13.95 67.51
CA GLY A 404 16.01 15.19 67.71
C GLY A 404 15.95 16.18 66.56
N CYS A 405 15.91 15.72 65.31
CA CYS A 405 15.92 16.59 64.13
C CYS A 405 14.77 16.33 63.15
N GLY A 406 13.95 15.32 63.35
CA GLY A 406 12.81 14.99 62.47
C GLY A 406 13.19 14.36 61.15
N THR A 407 14.49 14.09 60.88
CA THR A 407 14.95 13.46 59.65
C THR A 407 14.62 11.96 59.64
N HIS A 408 14.14 11.44 58.52
CA HIS A 408 13.91 10.00 58.39
C HIS A 408 15.23 9.25 58.28
N ILE A 409 15.35 8.17 59.07
CA ILE A 409 16.53 7.31 59.17
C ILE A 409 16.09 5.88 58.84
N GLU A 410 16.78 5.20 57.89
CA GLU A 410 16.56 3.80 57.54
C GLU A 410 16.94 2.85 58.70
#